data_8de01cebe0620a25d3c0cc98e2d1266e
#
_entry.id   8de01cebe0620a25d3c0cc98e2d1266e
#
_cell.length_a   1.000
_cell.length_b   1.000
_cell.length_c   1.000
_cell.angle_alpha   90.00
_cell.angle_beta   90.00
_cell.angle_gamma   90.00
#
_symmetry.space_group_name_H-M   'P 1'
#
loop_
_entity.id
_entity.type
_entity.pdbx_description
1 polymer ?
#
loop_
_entity_poly.entity_id
_entity_poly.type
_entity_poly.pdbx_seq_one_letter_code
_entity_poly.pdbx_strand_id
1 'polypeptide(L)'
;ASHLGNKVVDMKNVTFSRGGRTILRDFSFEFTAAHKIGVVGPNGAGKTTLLKLMTQQLQPDSGEVFVAPTVEFNYIDQARVALNPERTVCEEIGEGHQFINLGDERISIWGYLKRFMFEDERINTQVKQLSGGERARLTLAKILKGGGNFLILDEPTNDLDLITLRILEEALIDYDGCLVVVSHDRYFLNRVCNHIIAFEPDGSVTTTVGDYEYYASKRAERLAAQQKTEKKETAKP
;
A
#
# COMPACT_ATOMS: atom_id res chain seq x y z
N ALA A 1 -2.37 -17.28 11.29
CA ALA A 1 -1.99 -15.85 11.29
C ALA A 1 -1.87 -15.39 12.74
N SER A 2 -0.73 -14.82 13.12
CA SER A 2 -0.59 -14.17 14.43
C SER A 2 -1.55 -12.97 14.43
N HIS A 3 -2.54 -12.99 15.34
CA HIS A 3 -3.40 -11.83 15.54
C HIS A 3 -2.52 -10.62 15.85
N LEU A 4 -2.58 -9.59 15.00
CA LEU A 4 -1.98 -8.30 15.30
C LEU A 4 -2.64 -7.77 16.56
N GLY A 5 -1.84 -7.40 17.56
CA GLY A 5 -2.31 -6.58 18.68
C GLY A 5 -2.85 -5.24 18.17
N ASN A 6 -3.51 -4.46 19.02
CA ASN A 6 -4.10 -3.17 18.62
C ASN A 6 -3.08 -2.19 18.02
N LYS A 7 -1.80 -2.27 18.37
CA LYS A 7 -0.71 -1.45 17.83
C LYS A 7 0.24 -2.29 17.00
N VAL A 8 0.47 -1.88 15.77
CA VAL A 8 1.29 -2.61 14.80
C VAL A 8 2.60 -1.88 14.55
N VAL A 9 2.53 -0.60 14.18
CA VAL A 9 3.66 0.33 14.07
C VAL A 9 3.25 1.63 14.74
N ASP A 10 4.10 2.20 15.57
CA ASP A 10 3.85 3.47 16.23
C ASP A 10 5.02 4.43 15.95
N MET A 11 4.72 5.53 15.28
CA MET A 11 5.67 6.61 15.01
C MET A 11 5.36 7.77 15.94
N LYS A 12 6.33 8.21 16.75
CA LYS A 12 6.17 9.30 17.74
C LYS A 12 7.17 10.41 17.50
N ASN A 13 6.65 11.61 17.21
CA ASN A 13 7.43 12.83 17.04
C ASN A 13 8.61 12.66 16.08
N VAL A 14 8.40 11.87 15.02
CA VAL A 14 9.43 11.51 14.06
C VAL A 14 9.80 12.69 13.20
N THR A 15 11.08 13.09 13.25
CA THR A 15 11.66 14.08 12.35
C THR A 15 12.76 13.42 11.54
N PHE A 16 12.78 13.67 10.24
CA PHE A 16 13.79 13.17 9.33
C PHE A 16 14.10 14.16 8.23
N SER A 17 15.40 14.40 8.00
CA SER A 17 15.90 15.30 6.97
C SER A 17 16.89 14.58 6.04
N ARG A 18 16.92 15.00 4.79
CA ARG A 18 17.84 14.46 3.80
C ARG A 18 18.30 15.57 2.87
N GLY A 19 19.62 15.70 2.70
CA GLY A 19 20.20 16.72 1.82
C GLY A 19 19.82 18.15 2.20
N GLY A 20 19.73 18.47 3.50
CA GLY A 20 19.35 19.78 4.00
C GLY A 20 17.85 20.09 3.95
N ARG A 21 17.02 19.17 3.43
CA ARG A 21 15.57 19.30 3.40
C ARG A 21 14.92 18.42 4.44
N THR A 22 14.04 19.01 5.26
CA THR A 22 13.18 18.24 6.18
C THR A 22 12.08 17.55 5.39
N ILE A 23 12.01 16.22 5.51
CA ILE A 23 11.02 15.35 4.84
C ILE A 23 9.83 15.10 5.75
N LEU A 24 10.09 14.80 7.02
CA LEU A 24 9.09 14.66 8.08
C LEU A 24 9.47 15.58 9.23
N ARG A 25 8.49 16.26 9.80
CA ARG A 25 8.67 17.13 10.96
C ARG A 25 7.65 16.77 12.02
N ASP A 26 8.12 16.29 13.16
CA ASP A 26 7.32 16.00 14.35
C ASP A 26 6.08 15.11 14.00
N PHE A 27 6.28 14.14 13.11
CA PHE A 27 5.22 13.29 12.60
C PHE A 27 4.91 12.18 13.60
N SER A 28 3.63 12.07 13.97
CA SER A 28 3.13 11.01 14.84
C SER A 28 1.94 10.32 14.20
N PHE A 29 2.00 9.00 14.11
CA PHE A 29 0.89 8.17 13.61
C PHE A 29 1.00 6.74 14.14
N GLU A 30 -0.13 6.22 14.61
CA GLU A 30 -0.26 4.84 15.07
C GLU A 30 -0.93 4.00 13.98
N PHE A 31 -0.21 3.00 13.46
CA PHE A 31 -0.74 2.04 12.50
C PHE A 31 -1.36 0.86 13.24
N THR A 32 -2.55 0.48 12.84
CA THR A 32 -3.30 -0.66 13.39
C THR A 32 -3.68 -1.65 12.29
N ALA A 33 -4.10 -2.86 12.66
CA ALA A 33 -4.53 -3.87 11.69
C ALA A 33 -5.73 -3.42 10.84
N ALA A 34 -6.60 -2.55 11.38
CA ALA A 34 -7.78 -2.05 10.67
C ALA A 34 -7.47 -0.92 9.65
N HIS A 35 -6.24 -0.42 9.65
CA HIS A 35 -5.88 0.70 8.78
C HIS A 35 -5.57 0.25 7.36
N LYS A 36 -6.24 0.90 6.40
CA LYS A 36 -5.95 0.86 4.97
C LYS A 36 -5.60 2.28 4.53
N ILE A 37 -4.31 2.55 4.43
CA ILE A 37 -3.75 3.90 4.34
C ILE A 37 -3.29 4.18 2.93
N GLY A 38 -3.81 5.25 2.33
CA GLY A 38 -3.29 5.84 1.10
C GLY A 38 -2.24 6.91 1.42
N VAL A 39 -1.05 6.78 0.85
CA VAL A 39 0.00 7.80 0.94
C VAL A 39 0.06 8.56 -0.36
N VAL A 40 -0.21 9.86 -0.30
CA VAL A 40 -0.33 10.73 -1.47
C VAL A 40 0.63 11.93 -1.38
N GLY A 41 0.91 12.53 -2.53
CA GLY A 41 1.76 13.72 -2.62
C GLY A 41 2.65 13.72 -3.86
N PRO A 42 3.33 14.84 -4.15
CA PRO A 42 4.20 14.97 -5.31
C PRO A 42 5.34 13.93 -5.33
N ASN A 43 5.90 13.69 -6.52
CA ASN A 43 7.12 12.90 -6.64
C ASN A 43 8.27 13.59 -5.90
N GLY A 44 9.07 12.81 -5.17
CA GLY A 44 10.15 13.34 -4.33
C GLY A 44 9.72 14.02 -3.04
N ALA A 45 8.42 14.01 -2.68
CA ALA A 45 7.93 14.62 -1.44
C ALA A 45 8.39 13.90 -0.17
N GLY A 46 8.72 12.59 -0.27
CA GLY A 46 9.17 11.82 0.89
C GLY A 46 8.33 10.56 1.16
N LYS A 47 7.41 10.19 0.27
CA LYS A 47 6.55 9.01 0.44
C LYS A 47 7.36 7.73 0.70
N THR A 48 8.35 7.44 -0.14
CA THR A 48 9.26 6.28 0.04
C THR A 48 10.10 6.40 1.31
N THR A 49 10.44 7.62 1.73
CA THR A 49 11.16 7.85 3.00
C THR A 49 10.30 7.46 4.20
N LEU A 50 9.01 7.82 4.21
CA LEU A 50 8.05 7.39 5.22
C LEU A 50 8.01 5.85 5.31
N LEU A 51 7.89 5.16 4.17
CA LEU A 51 7.87 3.70 4.14
C LEU A 51 9.15 3.09 4.73
N LYS A 52 10.33 3.65 4.41
CA LYS A 52 11.61 3.18 4.93
C LYS A 52 11.80 3.44 6.42
N LEU A 53 11.31 4.57 6.94
CA LEU A 53 11.30 4.84 8.38
C LEU A 53 10.37 3.88 9.12
N MET A 54 9.17 3.68 8.61
CA MET A 54 8.17 2.78 9.16
C MET A 54 8.66 1.32 9.23
N THR A 55 9.40 0.86 8.20
CA THR A 55 10.00 -0.47 8.15
C THR A 55 11.38 -0.56 8.80
N GLN A 56 11.83 0.51 9.48
CA GLN A 56 13.13 0.63 10.15
C GLN A 56 14.36 0.44 9.22
N GLN A 57 14.16 0.61 7.90
CA GLN A 57 15.29 0.66 6.94
C GLN A 57 16.05 1.99 6.99
N LEU A 58 15.43 3.02 7.57
CA LEU A 58 16.05 4.30 7.91
C LEU A 58 15.78 4.59 9.39
N GLN A 59 16.74 5.25 10.04
CA GLN A 59 16.57 5.76 11.40
C GLN A 59 16.13 7.23 11.33
N PRO A 60 15.20 7.68 12.18
CA PRO A 60 14.82 9.08 12.27
C PRO A 60 15.96 9.91 12.89
N ASP A 61 16.01 11.20 12.56
CA ASP A 61 16.94 12.15 13.21
C ASP A 61 16.52 12.40 14.67
N SER A 62 15.22 12.39 14.94
CA SER A 62 14.61 12.45 16.27
C SER A 62 13.24 11.79 16.30
N GLY A 63 12.74 11.49 17.50
CA GLY A 63 11.53 10.72 17.70
C GLY A 63 11.78 9.21 17.71
N GLU A 64 10.72 8.44 17.73
CA GLU A 64 10.78 6.99 17.87
C GLU A 64 9.88 6.30 16.84
N VAL A 65 10.36 5.16 16.33
CA VAL A 65 9.56 4.23 15.52
C VAL A 65 9.56 2.88 16.20
N PHE A 66 8.41 2.50 16.73
CA PHE A 66 8.19 1.18 17.32
C PHE A 66 7.50 0.27 16.29
N VAL A 67 8.00 -0.95 16.16
CA VAL A 67 7.40 -2.02 15.35
C VAL A 67 7.13 -3.20 16.27
N ALA A 68 5.89 -3.65 16.34
CA ALA A 68 5.54 -4.80 17.17
C ALA A 68 6.24 -6.07 16.66
N PRO A 69 6.73 -6.96 17.57
CA PRO A 69 7.44 -8.17 17.15
C PRO A 69 6.64 -9.14 16.28
N THR A 70 5.31 -9.00 16.30
CA THR A 70 4.39 -9.83 15.49
C THR A 70 4.19 -9.30 14.08
N VAL A 71 4.79 -8.15 13.72
CA VAL A 71 4.66 -7.55 12.40
C VAL A 71 5.51 -8.28 11.40
N GLU A 72 4.85 -8.76 10.36
CA GLU A 72 5.49 -9.35 9.18
C GLU A 72 5.22 -8.43 7.99
N PHE A 73 6.20 -7.59 7.65
CA PHE A 73 6.11 -6.70 6.49
C PHE A 73 6.17 -7.50 5.20
N ASN A 74 5.19 -7.29 4.35
CA ASN A 74 5.24 -7.69 2.95
C ASN A 74 5.34 -6.42 2.09
N TYR A 75 6.57 -6.06 1.70
CA TYR A 75 6.82 -4.90 0.84
C TYR A 75 6.84 -5.34 -0.61
N ILE A 76 5.90 -4.82 -1.38
CA ILE A 76 5.71 -5.20 -2.76
C ILE A 76 6.14 -4.06 -3.68
N ASP A 77 7.24 -4.31 -4.33
CA ASP A 77 7.63 -3.64 -5.55
C ASP A 77 7.31 -4.61 -6.70
N GLN A 78 6.23 -4.33 -7.43
CA GLN A 78 5.80 -5.20 -8.54
C GLN A 78 6.90 -5.47 -9.56
N ALA A 79 7.82 -4.51 -9.75
CA ALA A 79 8.95 -4.65 -10.67
C ALA A 79 9.97 -5.73 -10.23
N ARG A 80 9.92 -6.19 -8.97
CA ARG A 80 10.89 -7.15 -8.42
C ARG A 80 10.38 -8.57 -8.28
N VAL A 81 9.09 -8.81 -8.54
CA VAL A 81 8.55 -10.18 -8.48
C VAL A 81 8.89 -10.93 -9.75
N ALA A 82 9.93 -11.76 -9.69
CA ALA A 82 10.30 -12.62 -10.79
C ALA A 82 9.34 -13.83 -10.87
N LEU A 83 8.76 -14.05 -12.04
CA LEU A 83 8.05 -15.27 -12.39
C LEU A 83 8.98 -16.20 -13.17
N ASN A 84 8.95 -17.50 -12.87
CA ASN A 84 9.73 -18.47 -13.63
C ASN A 84 9.00 -18.82 -14.94
N PRO A 85 9.54 -18.49 -16.12
CA PRO A 85 8.88 -18.68 -17.41
C PRO A 85 8.61 -20.15 -17.76
N GLU A 86 9.41 -21.09 -17.22
CA GLU A 86 9.31 -22.51 -17.52
C GLU A 86 8.32 -23.28 -16.63
N ARG A 87 7.91 -22.69 -15.49
CA ARG A 87 6.88 -23.26 -14.63
C ARG A 87 5.48 -23.04 -15.20
N THR A 88 4.55 -23.92 -14.87
CA THR A 88 3.13 -23.67 -15.06
C THR A 88 2.62 -22.65 -14.03
N VAL A 89 1.47 -22.05 -14.30
CA VAL A 89 0.78 -21.13 -13.36
C VAL A 89 0.58 -21.81 -11.99
N CYS A 90 0.14 -23.06 -12.00
CA CYS A 90 -0.05 -23.86 -10.78
C CYS A 90 1.26 -24.08 -10.01
N GLU A 91 2.32 -24.46 -10.70
CA GLU A 91 3.64 -24.69 -10.09
C GLU A 91 4.26 -23.40 -9.54
N GLU A 92 4.04 -22.27 -10.22
CA GLU A 92 4.56 -20.97 -9.80
C GLU A 92 3.94 -20.49 -8.49
N ILE A 93 2.65 -20.78 -8.29
CA ILE A 93 1.95 -20.46 -7.04
C ILE A 93 2.11 -21.56 -6.00
N GLY A 94 2.05 -22.82 -6.43
CA GLY A 94 2.03 -23.99 -5.52
C GLY A 94 3.38 -24.29 -4.88
N GLU A 95 4.49 -24.02 -5.58
CA GLU A 95 5.85 -24.34 -5.11
C GLU A 95 5.98 -25.77 -4.57
N GLY A 96 5.26 -26.73 -5.21
CA GLY A 96 5.22 -28.14 -4.81
C GLY A 96 4.09 -28.50 -3.83
N HIS A 97 3.29 -27.55 -3.39
CA HIS A 97 2.13 -27.77 -2.53
C HIS A 97 0.84 -27.79 -3.34
N GLN A 98 -0.19 -28.48 -2.86
CA GLN A 98 -1.53 -28.49 -3.44
C GLN A 98 -2.47 -27.47 -2.79
N PHE A 99 -2.14 -27.03 -1.59
CA PHE A 99 -2.92 -26.10 -0.78
C PHE A 99 -2.03 -24.97 -0.26
N ILE A 100 -2.63 -23.81 -0.06
CA ILE A 100 -2.04 -22.66 0.63
C ILE A 100 -2.91 -22.27 1.81
N ASN A 101 -2.31 -21.62 2.80
CA ASN A 101 -3.02 -21.01 3.91
C ASN A 101 -3.06 -19.49 3.69
N LEU A 102 -4.26 -18.92 3.68
CA LEU A 102 -4.49 -17.47 3.65
C LEU A 102 -5.14 -17.10 4.98
N GLY A 103 -4.35 -16.58 5.91
CA GLY A 103 -4.83 -16.44 7.28
C GLY A 103 -5.22 -17.80 7.85
N ASP A 104 -6.47 -17.90 8.29
CA ASP A 104 -7.04 -19.15 8.85
C ASP A 104 -7.69 -20.05 7.80
N GLU A 105 -7.79 -19.59 6.55
CA GLU A 105 -8.39 -20.36 5.45
C GLU A 105 -7.36 -21.24 4.75
N ARG A 106 -7.66 -22.54 4.62
CA ARG A 106 -6.90 -23.46 3.78
C ARG A 106 -7.59 -23.62 2.42
N ILE A 107 -6.97 -23.12 1.36
CA ILE A 107 -7.51 -23.14 0.00
C ILE A 107 -6.63 -23.97 -0.94
N SER A 108 -7.22 -24.69 -1.89
CA SER A 108 -6.47 -25.32 -2.96
C SER A 108 -5.85 -24.28 -3.89
N ILE A 109 -4.69 -24.60 -4.49
CA ILE A 109 -4.03 -23.72 -5.48
C ILE A 109 -4.99 -23.37 -6.62
N TRP A 110 -5.78 -24.32 -7.09
CA TRP A 110 -6.79 -24.10 -8.13
C TRP A 110 -7.86 -23.11 -7.70
N GLY A 111 -8.43 -23.29 -6.50
CA GLY A 111 -9.41 -22.37 -5.95
C GLY A 111 -8.85 -20.98 -5.75
N TYR A 112 -7.59 -20.88 -5.33
CA TYR A 112 -6.89 -19.61 -5.20
C TYR A 112 -6.71 -18.91 -6.55
N LEU A 113 -6.21 -19.61 -7.57
CA LEU A 113 -5.98 -19.05 -8.90
C LEU A 113 -7.28 -18.62 -9.59
N LYS A 114 -8.40 -19.29 -9.31
CA LYS A 114 -9.72 -18.84 -9.80
C LYS A 114 -10.15 -17.48 -9.25
N ARG A 115 -9.73 -17.12 -8.03
CA ARG A 115 -9.95 -15.76 -7.49
C ARG A 115 -9.23 -14.69 -8.34
N PHE A 116 -8.15 -15.07 -9.04
CA PHE A 116 -7.40 -14.23 -9.98
C PHE A 116 -7.85 -14.42 -11.43
N MET A 117 -9.03 -14.99 -11.66
CA MET A 117 -9.65 -15.21 -12.97
C MET A 117 -8.80 -16.06 -13.93
N PHE A 118 -8.12 -17.08 -13.39
CA PHE A 118 -7.51 -18.12 -14.20
C PHE A 118 -8.54 -19.23 -14.47
N GLU A 119 -8.78 -19.50 -15.75
CA GLU A 119 -9.57 -20.63 -16.19
C GLU A 119 -8.79 -21.94 -16.05
N ASP A 120 -9.49 -23.07 -15.94
CA ASP A 120 -8.90 -24.41 -15.72
C ASP A 120 -7.81 -24.75 -16.74
N GLU A 121 -8.03 -24.38 -18.00
CA GLU A 121 -7.09 -24.63 -19.09
C GLU A 121 -5.80 -23.82 -18.95
N ARG A 122 -5.89 -22.64 -18.35
CA ARG A 122 -4.76 -21.72 -18.18
C ARG A 122 -3.90 -22.05 -16.96
N ILE A 123 -4.43 -22.74 -15.97
CA ILE A 123 -3.72 -23.07 -14.73
C ILE A 123 -2.51 -23.99 -14.99
N ASN A 124 -2.60 -24.88 -15.99
CA ASN A 124 -1.51 -25.76 -16.40
C ASN A 124 -0.64 -25.19 -17.56
N THR A 125 -0.90 -23.95 -17.97
CA THR A 125 -0.10 -23.30 -19.02
C THR A 125 1.20 -22.75 -18.43
N GLN A 126 2.29 -22.81 -19.19
CA GLN A 126 3.57 -22.24 -18.79
C GLN A 126 3.49 -20.71 -18.74
N VAL A 127 4.16 -20.12 -17.76
CA VAL A 127 4.22 -18.66 -17.54
C VAL A 127 4.67 -17.89 -18.76
N LYS A 128 5.59 -18.43 -19.56
CA LYS A 128 6.05 -17.80 -20.82
C LYS A 128 4.96 -17.64 -21.88
N GLN A 129 3.88 -18.41 -21.80
CA GLN A 129 2.75 -18.40 -22.75
C GLN A 129 1.61 -17.49 -22.29
N LEU A 130 1.73 -16.84 -21.13
CA LEU A 130 0.74 -15.93 -20.61
C LEU A 130 0.76 -14.58 -21.33
N SER A 131 -0.43 -14.00 -21.51
CA SER A 131 -0.58 -12.61 -21.91
C SER A 131 -0.03 -11.65 -20.84
N GLY A 132 0.14 -10.38 -21.16
CA GLY A 132 0.57 -9.37 -20.19
C GLY A 132 -0.37 -9.26 -18.99
N GLY A 133 -1.70 -9.23 -19.22
CA GLY A 133 -2.69 -9.18 -18.18
C GLY A 133 -2.72 -10.43 -17.30
N GLU A 134 -2.63 -11.63 -17.90
CA GLU A 134 -2.52 -12.89 -17.14
C GLU A 134 -1.26 -12.92 -16.29
N ARG A 135 -0.13 -12.44 -16.82
CA ARG A 135 1.12 -12.35 -16.08
C ARG A 135 1.03 -11.38 -14.90
N ALA A 136 0.39 -10.23 -15.10
CA ALA A 136 0.13 -9.27 -14.02
C ALA A 136 -0.75 -9.90 -12.92
N ARG A 137 -1.82 -10.62 -13.27
CA ARG A 137 -2.67 -11.34 -12.31
C ARG A 137 -1.92 -12.42 -11.55
N LEU A 138 -1.04 -13.18 -12.24
CA LEU A 138 -0.20 -14.19 -11.60
C LEU A 138 0.80 -13.57 -10.62
N THR A 139 1.40 -12.43 -11.01
CA THR A 139 2.27 -11.65 -10.13
C THR A 139 1.54 -11.23 -8.87
N LEU A 140 0.32 -10.66 -9.00
CA LEU A 140 -0.51 -10.31 -7.84
C LEU A 140 -0.85 -11.52 -6.97
N ALA A 141 -1.22 -12.62 -7.57
CA ALA A 141 -1.50 -13.86 -6.84
C ALA A 141 -0.27 -14.33 -6.04
N LYS A 142 0.91 -14.31 -6.65
CA LYS A 142 2.16 -14.67 -5.97
C LYS A 142 2.48 -13.77 -4.79
N ILE A 143 2.25 -12.48 -4.96
CA ILE A 143 2.44 -11.43 -3.95
C ILE A 143 1.52 -11.65 -2.75
N LEU A 144 0.22 -11.76 -3.00
CA LEU A 144 -0.79 -11.86 -1.96
C LEU A 144 -0.75 -13.22 -1.23
N LYS A 145 -0.29 -14.28 -1.92
CA LYS A 145 0.02 -15.56 -1.29
C LYS A 145 1.15 -15.45 -0.26
N GLY A 146 2.11 -14.55 -0.47
CA GLY A 146 3.30 -14.40 0.38
C GLY A 146 2.99 -14.13 1.87
N GLY A 147 1.74 -13.85 2.19
CA GLY A 147 1.29 -13.62 3.56
C GLY A 147 1.78 -12.27 4.10
N GLY A 148 2.03 -12.25 5.41
CA GLY A 148 2.31 -11.03 6.15
C GLY A 148 1.00 -10.43 6.69
N ASN A 149 1.15 -9.60 7.70
CA ASN A 149 0.03 -8.91 8.36
C ASN A 149 0.17 -7.39 8.24
N PHE A 150 1.21 -6.93 7.51
CA PHE A 150 1.45 -5.54 7.16
C PHE A 150 1.89 -5.46 5.69
N LEU A 151 0.98 -5.06 4.82
CA LEU A 151 1.20 -5.00 3.38
C LEU A 151 1.55 -3.58 2.94
N ILE A 152 2.63 -3.43 2.19
CA ILE A 152 3.07 -2.16 1.63
C ILE A 152 3.12 -2.29 0.11
N LEU A 153 2.39 -1.42 -0.58
CA LEU A 153 2.32 -1.35 -2.04
C LEU A 153 2.82 0.01 -2.51
N ASP A 154 3.77 0.02 -3.42
CA ASP A 154 4.28 1.25 -4.05
C ASP A 154 3.87 1.27 -5.52
N GLU A 155 2.96 2.21 -5.86
CA GLU A 155 2.37 2.39 -7.19
C GLU A 155 1.81 1.10 -7.83
N PRO A 156 0.94 0.35 -7.12
CA PRO A 156 0.49 -0.96 -7.56
C PRO A 156 -0.45 -0.95 -8.76
N THR A 157 -0.97 0.21 -9.14
CA THR A 157 -1.93 0.37 -10.25
C THR A 157 -1.29 0.63 -11.60
N ASN A 158 0.02 0.92 -11.62
CA ASN A 158 0.73 1.20 -12.86
C ASN A 158 0.70 -0.01 -13.79
N ASP A 159 0.38 0.23 -15.07
CA ASP A 159 0.36 -0.76 -16.15
C ASP A 159 -0.64 -1.93 -15.97
N LEU A 160 -1.60 -1.81 -15.03
CA LEU A 160 -2.66 -2.80 -14.87
C LEU A 160 -3.84 -2.54 -15.82
N ASP A 161 -4.33 -3.61 -16.45
CA ASP A 161 -5.62 -3.55 -17.11
C ASP A 161 -6.78 -3.46 -16.10
N LEU A 162 -7.95 -3.06 -16.57
CA LEU A 162 -9.11 -2.83 -15.70
C LEU A 162 -9.54 -4.09 -14.92
N ILE A 163 -9.39 -5.27 -15.49
CA ILE A 163 -9.76 -6.54 -14.85
C ILE A 163 -8.78 -6.81 -13.70
N THR A 164 -7.49 -6.70 -13.97
CA THR A 164 -6.45 -6.90 -12.96
C THR A 164 -6.54 -5.88 -11.82
N LEU A 165 -6.87 -4.62 -12.14
CA LEU A 165 -7.09 -3.58 -11.15
C LEU A 165 -8.26 -3.93 -10.21
N ARG A 166 -9.38 -4.40 -10.74
CA ARG A 166 -10.53 -4.82 -9.92
C ARG A 166 -10.21 -5.98 -9.00
N ILE A 167 -9.48 -6.98 -9.49
CA ILE A 167 -9.02 -8.11 -8.68
C ILE A 167 -8.13 -7.62 -7.52
N LEU A 168 -7.21 -6.70 -7.80
CA LEU A 168 -6.38 -6.08 -6.78
C LEU A 168 -7.22 -5.33 -5.74
N GLU A 169 -8.16 -4.49 -6.17
CA GLU A 169 -9.06 -3.75 -5.26
C GLU A 169 -9.82 -4.70 -4.32
N GLU A 170 -10.46 -5.73 -4.86
CA GLU A 170 -11.22 -6.72 -4.08
C GLU A 170 -10.32 -7.45 -3.06
N ALA A 171 -9.16 -7.92 -3.51
CA ALA A 171 -8.22 -8.60 -2.63
C ALA A 171 -7.69 -7.70 -1.49
N LEU A 172 -7.51 -6.40 -1.73
CA LEU A 172 -7.04 -5.44 -0.73
C LEU A 172 -8.16 -4.99 0.22
N ILE A 173 -9.40 -4.93 -0.24
CA ILE A 173 -10.56 -4.65 0.61
C ILE A 173 -10.73 -5.78 1.64
N ASP A 174 -10.60 -7.03 1.20
CA ASP A 174 -10.75 -8.22 2.03
C ASP A 174 -9.49 -8.58 2.83
N TYR A 175 -8.37 -7.89 2.60
CA TYR A 175 -7.12 -8.17 3.30
C TYR A 175 -7.26 -7.89 4.81
N ASP A 176 -7.00 -8.93 5.63
CA ASP A 176 -7.04 -8.84 7.09
C ASP A 176 -5.66 -8.47 7.64
N GLY A 177 -5.37 -7.18 7.66
CA GLY A 177 -4.11 -6.63 8.14
C GLY A 177 -3.96 -5.15 7.82
N CYS A 178 -2.87 -4.55 8.29
CA CYS A 178 -2.55 -3.19 7.96
C CYS A 178 -2.09 -3.09 6.50
N LEU A 179 -2.66 -2.15 5.76
CA LEU A 179 -2.31 -1.86 4.38
C LEU A 179 -1.81 -0.42 4.26
N VAL A 180 -0.67 -0.24 3.60
CA VAL A 180 -0.16 1.08 3.20
C VAL A 180 0.08 1.07 1.69
N VAL A 181 -0.58 1.98 0.98
CA VAL A 181 -0.49 2.10 -0.47
C VAL A 181 -0.01 3.47 -0.86
N VAL A 182 1.08 3.55 -1.60
CA VAL A 182 1.48 4.77 -2.32
C VAL A 182 0.86 4.69 -3.72
N SER A 183 0.00 5.64 -4.06
CA SER A 183 -0.59 5.69 -5.41
C SER A 183 -1.00 7.11 -5.80
N HIS A 184 -1.03 7.36 -7.10
CA HIS A 184 -1.62 8.55 -7.71
C HIS A 184 -3.04 8.31 -8.23
N ASP A 185 -3.50 7.07 -8.24
CA ASP A 185 -4.85 6.71 -8.67
C ASP A 185 -5.88 7.01 -7.58
N ARG A 186 -6.64 8.09 -7.80
CA ARG A 186 -7.66 8.58 -6.86
C ARG A 186 -8.82 7.61 -6.68
N TYR A 187 -9.25 6.95 -7.77
CA TYR A 187 -10.37 6.01 -7.74
C TYR A 187 -10.00 4.77 -6.95
N PHE A 188 -8.80 4.25 -7.18
CA PHE A 188 -8.26 3.14 -6.42
C PHE A 188 -8.17 3.46 -4.92
N LEU A 189 -7.56 4.61 -4.57
CA LEU A 189 -7.43 5.04 -3.18
C LEU A 189 -8.80 5.24 -2.51
N ASN A 190 -9.78 5.77 -3.24
CA ASN A 190 -11.12 6.00 -2.73
C ASN A 190 -11.86 4.68 -2.40
N ARG A 191 -11.59 3.63 -3.16
CA ARG A 191 -12.22 2.31 -2.95
C ARG A 191 -11.56 1.48 -1.85
N VAL A 192 -10.24 1.62 -1.69
CA VAL A 192 -9.45 0.72 -0.84
C VAL A 192 -9.11 1.33 0.50
N CYS A 193 -8.86 2.65 0.57
CA CYS A 193 -8.31 3.29 1.75
C CYS A 193 -9.38 3.88 2.67
N ASN A 194 -9.13 3.79 3.98
CA ASN A 194 -9.94 4.42 5.04
C ASN A 194 -9.17 5.52 5.80
N HIS A 195 -7.91 5.76 5.44
CA HIS A 195 -7.06 6.83 5.93
C HIS A 195 -6.18 7.35 4.81
N ILE A 196 -5.87 8.65 4.82
CA ILE A 196 -4.94 9.28 3.90
C ILE A 196 -3.83 9.98 4.69
N ILE A 197 -2.58 9.68 4.34
CA ILE A 197 -1.38 10.45 4.74
C ILE A 197 -0.94 11.25 3.51
N ALA A 198 -1.00 12.57 3.60
CA ALA A 198 -0.71 13.44 2.48
C ALA A 198 0.53 14.30 2.72
N PHE A 199 1.48 14.22 1.80
CA PHE A 199 2.59 15.16 1.69
C PHE A 199 2.13 16.37 0.90
N GLU A 200 1.93 17.48 1.59
CA GLU A 200 1.41 18.70 0.99
C GLU A 200 2.53 19.52 0.29
N PRO A 201 2.17 20.39 -0.67
CA PRO A 201 3.15 21.21 -1.39
C PRO A 201 3.98 22.14 -0.52
N ASP A 202 3.45 22.55 0.64
CA ASP A 202 4.14 23.39 1.63
C ASP A 202 5.17 22.62 2.48
N GLY A 203 5.30 21.30 2.25
CA GLY A 203 6.19 20.42 2.97
C GLY A 203 5.61 19.86 4.27
N SER A 204 4.37 20.20 4.61
CA SER A 204 3.66 19.58 5.73
C SER A 204 3.19 18.17 5.38
N VAL A 205 3.04 17.33 6.40
CA VAL A 205 2.44 15.99 6.26
C VAL A 205 1.17 15.96 7.10
N THR A 206 0.05 15.69 6.45
CA THR A 206 -1.28 15.68 7.09
C THR A 206 -1.87 14.27 7.08
N THR A 207 -2.65 13.96 8.10
CA THR A 207 -3.40 12.72 8.22
C THR A 207 -4.89 13.00 8.22
N THR A 208 -5.65 12.19 7.48
CA THR A 208 -7.11 12.31 7.39
C THR A 208 -7.74 10.94 7.55
N VAL A 209 -8.69 10.82 8.48
CA VAL A 209 -9.55 9.63 8.61
C VAL A 209 -10.65 9.75 7.56
N GLY A 210 -10.74 8.76 6.68
CA GLY A 210 -11.67 8.74 5.55
C GLY A 210 -11.00 8.33 4.25
N ASP A 211 -11.78 8.30 3.19
CA ASP A 211 -11.34 8.00 1.84
C ASP A 211 -10.66 9.21 1.16
N TYR A 212 -10.26 9.01 -0.09
CA TYR A 212 -9.59 10.07 -0.85
C TYR A 212 -10.50 11.27 -1.13
N GLU A 213 -11.80 11.08 -1.39
CA GLU A 213 -12.74 12.17 -1.66
C GLU A 213 -12.93 13.04 -0.43
N TYR A 214 -13.04 12.43 0.75
CA TYR A 214 -13.14 13.17 1.99
C TYR A 214 -11.87 14.01 2.26
N TYR A 215 -10.68 13.40 2.07
CA TYR A 215 -9.41 14.14 2.14
C TYR A 215 -9.37 15.32 1.17
N ALA A 216 -9.74 15.10 -0.10
CA ALA A 216 -9.72 16.14 -1.13
C ALA A 216 -10.66 17.30 -0.79
N SER A 217 -11.85 17.02 -0.26
CA SER A 217 -12.80 18.02 0.22
C SER A 217 -12.22 18.84 1.37
N LYS A 218 -11.65 18.18 2.39
CA LYS A 218 -11.03 18.85 3.53
C LYS A 218 -9.81 19.70 3.14
N ARG A 219 -9.03 19.21 2.18
CA ARG A 219 -7.91 19.97 1.62
C ARG A 219 -8.39 21.25 0.91
N ALA A 220 -9.44 21.15 0.10
CA ALA A 220 -10.03 22.30 -0.58
C ALA A 220 -10.56 23.35 0.41
N GLU A 221 -11.23 22.94 1.46
CA GLU A 221 -11.70 23.82 2.55
C GLU A 221 -10.54 24.57 3.21
N ARG A 222 -9.43 23.86 3.55
CA ARG A 222 -8.22 24.45 4.15
C ARG A 222 -7.58 25.49 3.25
N LEU A 223 -7.40 25.18 1.97
CA LEU A 223 -6.80 26.10 1.00
C LEU A 223 -7.67 27.35 0.80
N ALA A 224 -8.99 27.22 0.74
CA ALA A 224 -9.91 28.35 0.64
C ALA A 224 -9.87 29.26 1.89
N ALA A 225 -9.71 28.68 3.07
CA ALA A 225 -9.57 29.43 4.31
C ALA A 225 -8.25 30.22 4.35
N GLN A 226 -7.14 29.60 3.94
CA GLN A 226 -5.82 30.26 3.87
C GLN A 226 -5.84 31.47 2.91
N GLN A 227 -6.40 31.31 1.72
CA GLN A 227 -6.52 32.41 0.73
C GLN A 227 -7.37 33.58 1.25
N LYS A 228 -8.40 33.30 2.04
CA LYS A 228 -9.22 34.37 2.66
C LYS A 228 -8.44 35.13 3.74
N THR A 229 -7.57 34.45 4.48
CA THR A 229 -6.73 35.07 5.50
C THR A 229 -5.64 35.96 4.88
N GLU A 230 -4.94 35.47 3.87
CA GLU A 230 -3.93 36.23 3.13
C GLU A 230 -4.51 37.50 2.47
N LYS A 231 -5.71 37.38 1.86
CA LYS A 231 -6.40 38.58 1.27
C LYS A 231 -6.81 39.59 2.32
N LYS A 232 -7.11 39.18 3.56
CA LYS A 232 -7.42 40.10 4.65
C LYS A 232 -6.18 40.79 5.21
N GLU A 233 -5.03 40.12 5.23
CA GLU A 233 -3.76 40.69 5.68
C GLU A 233 -3.18 41.70 4.67
N THR A 234 -3.30 41.38 3.37
CA THR A 234 -2.86 42.31 2.29
C THR A 234 -3.79 43.49 2.07
N ALA A 235 -5.02 43.48 2.60
CA ALA A 235 -6.00 44.55 2.50
C ALA A 235 -6.01 45.49 3.73
N LYS A 236 -5.13 45.28 4.71
CA LYS A 236 -4.92 46.26 5.80
C LYS A 236 -3.92 47.33 5.33
N PRO A 237 -4.29 48.63 5.34
CA PRO A 237 -3.43 49.72 4.92
C PRO A 237 -2.24 49.93 5.87
#